data_d8dee8cae5067accdc31d2b29c3f4922
#
_entry.id   d8dee8cae5067accdc31d2b29c3f4922
#
_cell.length_a   1.000
_cell.length_b   1.000
_cell.length_c   1.000
_cell.angle_alpha   90.00
_cell.angle_beta   90.00
_cell.angle_gamma   90.00
#
_symmetry.space_group_name_H-M   'P 1'
#
loop_
_entity.id
_entity.type
_entity.pdbx_description
1 polymer ?
#
loop_
_entity_poly.entity_id
_entity_poly.type
_entity_poly.pdbx_seq_one_letter_code
_entity_poly.pdbx_strand_id
1 'polypeptide(L)'
;MHGNHRNDTLVLHTGNEIDGQFGALSIPVYQVSTFLQDSQGNTKGYEYSRSGNPTRTALEQAFAALEHGRRASAFGSGLAAIAAVFMLWSSGDHFVVSNVVYGGTYRLLTKVLNRMGMTATFVDTSDLAAIEAAITERTRAVFVETPTNPLMAVADLEAIAGTCRRRGLKLVVDNTFLSPYWQNPLLLGADLVVHSATKYLGGHSDVVAGLVVSATDELGEEVHFMQKAMGGILGPQDSWLLMRGIKTLSVRMEKHEQNARELARWLTTLPEVRKVHYPGLEDHPQYAIAKRQARGFGGMISFELADGATADRLLDRLQVITLAISLGGVESLICCPAKTTHASMPAEVLAGLGITDRLVRLSVGIEHVDDLKQDILQGLRGHA
;
A
#
# COMPACT_ATOMS: atom_id res chain seq x y z
N MET A 1 18.84 -2.10 17.89
CA MET A 1 19.60 -3.08 17.08
C MET A 1 19.56 -2.66 15.61
N HIS A 2 20.54 -1.90 15.13
CA HIS A 2 20.67 -1.52 13.70
C HIS A 2 21.89 -2.25 13.11
N GLY A 3 21.87 -3.58 13.20
CA GLY A 3 22.86 -4.42 12.53
C GLY A 3 22.37 -4.81 11.13
N ASN A 4 23.30 -5.27 10.28
CA ASN A 4 23.06 -5.80 8.93
C ASN A 4 22.17 -7.05 8.91
N HIS A 5 20.97 -6.98 9.53
CA HIS A 5 20.03 -8.10 9.55
C HIS A 5 19.19 -8.12 8.27
N ARG A 6 18.85 -9.31 7.82
CA ARG A 6 17.93 -9.53 6.69
C ARG A 6 16.50 -9.23 7.10
N ASN A 7 15.64 -8.95 6.13
CA ASN A 7 14.25 -8.57 6.36
C ASN A 7 13.47 -9.55 7.25
N ASP A 8 13.69 -10.86 7.08
CA ASP A 8 13.06 -11.90 7.93
C ASP A 8 13.36 -11.72 9.43
N THR A 9 14.57 -11.30 9.75
CA THR A 9 14.96 -11.00 11.13
C THR A 9 14.43 -9.65 11.59
N LEU A 10 14.44 -8.64 10.70
CA LEU A 10 13.96 -7.29 11.01
C LEU A 10 12.46 -7.29 11.35
N VAL A 11 11.61 -8.01 10.60
CA VAL A 11 10.16 -8.09 10.88
C VAL A 11 9.84 -8.68 12.25
N LEU A 12 10.72 -9.50 12.80
CA LEU A 12 10.52 -10.16 14.10
C LEU A 12 11.01 -9.32 15.29
N HIS A 13 12.13 -8.62 15.13
CA HIS A 13 12.85 -8.03 16.25
C HIS A 13 12.77 -6.51 16.34
N THR A 14 12.54 -5.80 15.23
CA THR A 14 12.49 -4.34 15.26
C THR A 14 11.23 -3.85 15.99
N GLY A 15 11.40 -2.86 16.87
CA GLY A 15 10.31 -2.32 17.69
C GLY A 15 9.79 -3.24 18.80
N ASN A 16 10.33 -4.45 18.90
CA ASN A 16 10.04 -5.39 19.97
C ASN A 16 11.19 -5.40 20.99
N GLU A 17 11.53 -4.26 21.54
CA GLU A 17 12.46 -4.21 22.66
C GLU A 17 11.87 -4.95 23.87
N ILE A 18 12.68 -5.77 24.54
CA ILE A 18 12.25 -6.50 25.73
C ILE A 18 11.81 -5.46 26.77
N ASP A 19 10.59 -5.61 27.29
CA ASP A 19 10.08 -4.76 28.35
C ASP A 19 11.01 -4.76 29.56
N GLY A 20 11.54 -3.59 29.91
CA GLY A 20 12.51 -3.44 31.00
C GLY A 20 11.91 -3.67 32.38
N GLN A 21 10.57 -3.66 32.53
CA GLN A 21 9.92 -3.83 33.80
C GLN A 21 9.68 -5.31 34.15
N PHE A 22 9.17 -6.10 33.21
CA PHE A 22 8.79 -7.50 33.45
C PHE A 22 9.42 -8.50 32.48
N GLY A 23 10.21 -8.04 31.51
CA GLY A 23 10.85 -8.88 30.51
C GLY A 23 9.88 -9.48 29.48
N ALA A 24 8.75 -8.84 29.24
CA ALA A 24 7.78 -9.30 28.27
C ALA A 24 8.34 -9.27 26.84
N LEU A 25 8.16 -10.37 26.09
CA LEU A 25 8.63 -10.47 24.68
C LEU A 25 7.74 -9.74 23.69
N SER A 26 6.51 -9.43 24.06
CA SER A 26 5.61 -8.57 23.29
C SER A 26 5.46 -7.24 24.00
N ILE A 27 5.44 -6.16 23.27
CA ILE A 27 5.30 -4.84 23.88
C ILE A 27 3.95 -4.71 24.59
N PRO A 28 3.87 -4.03 25.75
CA PRO A 28 2.59 -3.74 26.42
C PRO A 28 1.70 -2.82 25.59
N VAL A 29 0.38 -2.99 25.71
CA VAL A 29 -0.60 -2.06 25.16
C VAL A 29 -0.88 -0.95 26.19
N TYR A 30 -0.41 0.24 25.89
CA TYR A 30 -0.68 1.42 26.72
C TYR A 30 -2.00 2.07 26.30
N GLN A 31 -3.11 1.51 26.79
CA GLN A 31 -4.45 2.00 26.52
C GLN A 31 -4.76 3.22 27.45
N VAL A 32 -4.18 4.35 27.10
CA VAL A 32 -4.19 5.56 27.93
C VAL A 32 -4.29 6.81 27.04
N SER A 33 -4.96 7.85 27.51
CA SER A 33 -5.00 9.15 26.83
C SER A 33 -3.97 10.14 27.37
N THR A 34 -3.74 10.15 28.68
CA THR A 34 -2.99 11.20 29.40
C THR A 34 -1.93 10.59 30.30
N PHE A 35 -0.74 11.16 30.32
CA PHE A 35 0.38 10.71 31.15
C PHE A 35 0.66 11.72 32.27
N LEU A 36 1.14 11.20 33.43
CA LEU A 36 1.56 12.02 34.57
C LEU A 36 2.79 12.84 34.21
N GLN A 37 2.82 14.08 34.67
CA GLN A 37 4.00 14.92 34.69
C GLN A 37 4.59 14.96 36.12
N ASP A 38 5.90 14.84 36.25
CA ASP A 38 6.57 14.96 37.56
C ASP A 38 6.54 16.40 38.07
N SER A 39 6.54 17.39 37.17
CA SER A 39 6.28 18.82 37.41
C SER A 39 5.82 19.44 36.08
N GLN A 40 5.35 20.70 36.11
CA GLN A 40 4.87 21.40 34.93
C GLN A 40 5.93 21.38 33.80
N GLY A 41 5.60 20.73 32.68
CA GLY A 41 6.49 20.58 31.53
C GLY A 41 7.56 19.49 31.65
N ASN A 42 7.66 18.78 32.80
CA ASN A 42 8.59 17.69 33.01
C ASN A 42 7.87 16.34 32.92
N THR A 43 8.02 15.65 31.79
CA THR A 43 7.35 14.37 31.49
C THR A 43 8.33 13.21 31.48
N LYS A 44 7.79 11.99 31.56
CA LYS A 44 8.59 10.75 31.37
C LYS A 44 8.70 10.33 29.89
N GLY A 45 8.62 11.31 28.95
CA GLY A 45 8.71 11.11 27.51
C GLY A 45 7.37 11.16 26.78
N TYR A 46 6.25 11.10 27.50
CA TYR A 46 4.90 11.19 26.92
C TYR A 46 4.03 12.12 27.75
N GLU A 47 3.13 12.85 27.09
CA GLU A 47 2.16 13.76 27.71
C GLU A 47 0.71 13.36 27.43
N TYR A 48 0.45 13.07 26.15
CA TYR A 48 -0.88 12.80 25.63
C TYR A 48 -0.81 11.88 24.40
N SER A 49 -1.67 10.87 24.35
CA SER A 49 -1.57 9.81 23.33
C SER A 49 -1.77 10.29 21.89
N ARG A 50 -2.43 11.43 21.63
CA ARG A 50 -2.47 12.02 20.29
C ARG A 50 -1.07 12.48 19.83
N SER A 51 -0.27 13.01 20.75
CA SER A 51 1.10 13.47 20.45
C SER A 51 2.12 12.33 20.46
N GLY A 52 1.94 11.31 21.30
CA GLY A 52 2.83 10.15 21.42
C GLY A 52 2.24 9.09 22.35
N ASN A 53 2.43 7.81 22.01
CA ASN A 53 2.00 6.68 22.83
C ASN A 53 3.05 5.57 22.70
N PRO A 54 3.51 4.94 23.81
CA PRO A 54 4.60 3.96 23.76
C PRO A 54 4.35 2.81 22.78
N THR A 55 3.11 2.27 22.71
CA THR A 55 2.78 1.19 21.80
C THR A 55 2.83 1.65 20.33
N ARG A 56 2.30 2.83 20.02
CA ARG A 56 2.37 3.39 18.66
C ARG A 56 3.81 3.76 18.29
N THR A 57 4.59 4.31 19.20
CA THR A 57 6.00 4.65 18.97
C THR A 57 6.82 3.41 18.62
N ALA A 58 6.58 2.29 19.28
CA ALA A 58 7.26 1.04 18.96
C ALA A 58 6.93 0.55 17.53
N LEU A 59 5.65 0.63 17.11
CA LEU A 59 5.26 0.36 15.74
C LEU A 59 5.96 1.29 14.75
N GLU A 60 5.95 2.60 15.01
CA GLU A 60 6.56 3.62 14.15
C GLU A 60 8.07 3.38 13.99
N GLN A 61 8.78 3.07 15.07
CA GLN A 61 10.21 2.72 15.04
C GLN A 61 10.46 1.43 14.25
N ALA A 62 9.66 0.38 14.49
CA ALA A 62 9.74 -0.88 13.75
C ALA A 62 9.60 -0.65 12.26
N PHE A 63 8.60 0.13 11.88
CA PHE A 63 8.26 0.31 10.48
C PHE A 63 9.26 1.23 9.75
N ALA A 64 9.78 2.26 10.41
CA ALA A 64 10.87 3.08 9.88
C ALA A 64 12.09 2.23 9.51
N ALA A 65 12.45 1.29 10.37
CA ALA A 65 13.58 0.38 10.11
C ALA A 65 13.31 -0.58 8.94
N LEU A 66 12.08 -1.11 8.81
CA LEU A 66 11.71 -2.03 7.72
C LEU A 66 11.73 -1.34 6.34
N GLU A 67 11.33 -0.07 6.27
CA GLU A 67 11.40 0.74 5.05
C GLU A 67 12.77 1.42 4.83
N HIS A 68 13.73 1.20 5.71
CA HIS A 68 15.04 1.88 5.69
C HIS A 68 14.90 3.40 5.78
N GLY A 69 13.87 3.90 6.45
CA GLY A 69 13.61 5.32 6.65
C GLY A 69 14.14 5.86 7.97
N ARG A 70 14.03 7.17 8.13
CA ARG A 70 14.46 7.89 9.35
C ARG A 70 13.36 7.92 10.39
N ARG A 71 12.12 8.15 9.97
CA ARG A 71 10.97 8.24 10.86
C ARG A 71 9.72 7.70 10.18
N ALA A 72 8.85 7.04 10.96
CA ALA A 72 7.52 6.67 10.53
C ALA A 72 6.46 7.33 11.40
N SER A 73 5.24 7.49 10.85
CA SER A 73 4.05 7.94 11.55
C SER A 73 2.88 7.02 11.22
N ALA A 74 2.13 6.57 12.24
CA ALA A 74 1.02 5.63 12.12
C ALA A 74 -0.35 6.33 12.23
N PHE A 75 -1.21 6.09 11.26
CA PHE A 75 -2.51 6.74 11.06
C PHE A 75 -3.66 5.74 11.15
N GLY A 76 -4.86 6.21 11.49
CA GLY A 76 -6.08 5.42 11.58
C GLY A 76 -6.59 4.84 10.24
N SER A 77 -5.96 5.17 9.10
CA SER A 77 -6.21 4.55 7.80
C SER A 77 -5.14 4.95 6.79
N GLY A 78 -5.00 4.16 5.69
CA GLY A 78 -4.13 4.54 4.57
C GLY A 78 -4.52 5.89 3.96
N LEU A 79 -5.81 6.18 3.88
CA LEU A 79 -6.27 7.47 3.33
C LEU A 79 -5.97 8.65 4.26
N ALA A 80 -5.97 8.45 5.58
CA ALA A 80 -5.53 9.47 6.53
C ALA A 80 -4.01 9.74 6.40
N ALA A 81 -3.21 8.69 6.15
CA ALA A 81 -1.80 8.81 5.86
C ALA A 81 -1.54 9.61 4.56
N ILE A 82 -2.23 9.27 3.48
CA ILE A 82 -2.16 9.99 2.19
C ILE A 82 -2.58 11.45 2.35
N ALA A 83 -3.68 11.72 3.07
CA ALA A 83 -4.15 13.07 3.32
C ALA A 83 -3.12 13.90 4.09
N ALA A 84 -2.49 13.33 5.13
CA ALA A 84 -1.45 14.01 5.90
C ALA A 84 -0.23 14.37 5.02
N VAL A 85 0.15 13.49 4.09
CA VAL A 85 1.24 13.76 3.14
C VAL A 85 0.88 14.92 2.22
N PHE A 86 -0.29 14.93 1.59
CA PHE A 86 -0.67 16.05 0.71
C PHE A 86 -0.84 17.38 1.47
N MET A 87 -1.21 17.33 2.73
CA MET A 87 -1.32 18.53 3.59
C MET A 87 0.02 19.12 4.03
N LEU A 88 1.16 18.54 3.63
CA LEU A 88 2.48 19.18 3.74
C LEU A 88 2.62 20.39 2.81
N TRP A 89 1.77 20.49 1.79
CA TRP A 89 1.78 21.58 0.80
C TRP A 89 0.55 22.49 0.96
N SER A 90 0.56 23.58 0.21
CA SER A 90 -0.38 24.68 0.40
C SER A 90 -1.34 24.86 -0.78
N SER A 91 -2.34 25.71 -0.61
CA SER A 91 -3.20 26.17 -1.71
C SER A 91 -2.38 26.75 -2.87
N GLY A 92 -2.75 26.38 -4.10
CA GLY A 92 -2.03 26.75 -5.32
C GLY A 92 -0.98 25.75 -5.76
N ASP A 93 -0.58 24.80 -4.91
CA ASP A 93 0.37 23.74 -5.27
C ASP A 93 -0.27 22.68 -6.17
N HIS A 94 0.57 22.05 -6.98
CA HIS A 94 0.20 21.05 -7.96
C HIS A 94 0.95 19.76 -7.74
N PHE A 95 0.30 18.63 -8.08
CA PHE A 95 0.85 17.28 -8.00
C PHE A 95 0.74 16.55 -9.33
N VAL A 96 1.75 15.77 -9.68
CA VAL A 96 1.68 14.76 -10.73
C VAL A 96 1.38 13.41 -10.07
N VAL A 97 0.35 12.71 -10.50
CA VAL A 97 -0.18 11.52 -9.79
C VAL A 97 -0.42 10.39 -10.79
N SER A 98 -0.18 9.15 -10.38
CA SER A 98 -0.55 7.97 -11.18
C SER A 98 -2.02 8.04 -11.60
N ASN A 99 -2.32 7.85 -12.88
CA ASN A 99 -3.70 7.86 -13.40
C ASN A 99 -4.50 6.62 -12.95
N VAL A 100 -3.80 5.51 -12.73
CA VAL A 100 -4.33 4.28 -12.16
C VAL A 100 -3.92 4.23 -10.69
N VAL A 101 -4.66 4.95 -9.83
CA VAL A 101 -4.43 5.09 -8.40
C VAL A 101 -5.66 4.65 -7.62
N TYR A 102 -5.48 4.25 -6.37
CA TYR A 102 -6.61 3.89 -5.50
C TYR A 102 -7.74 4.95 -5.57
N GLY A 103 -8.98 4.51 -5.79
CA GLY A 103 -10.14 5.40 -5.97
C GLY A 103 -10.36 6.38 -4.80
N GLY A 104 -9.90 6.02 -3.58
CA GLY A 104 -9.88 6.92 -2.42
C GLY A 104 -8.92 8.09 -2.60
N THR A 105 -7.72 7.84 -3.13
CA THR A 105 -6.71 8.88 -3.44
C THR A 105 -7.21 9.82 -4.53
N TYR A 106 -7.78 9.26 -5.60
CA TYR A 106 -8.42 10.06 -6.66
C TYR A 106 -9.51 10.97 -6.08
N ARG A 107 -10.42 10.42 -5.27
CA ARG A 107 -11.52 11.17 -4.64
C ARG A 107 -11.00 12.24 -3.68
N LEU A 108 -9.97 11.94 -2.88
CA LEU A 108 -9.34 12.88 -1.97
C LEU A 108 -8.82 14.11 -2.74
N LEU A 109 -8.04 13.89 -3.80
CA LEU A 109 -7.47 14.96 -4.61
C LEU A 109 -8.54 15.77 -5.34
N THR A 110 -9.50 15.10 -6.02
CA THR A 110 -10.46 15.77 -6.90
C THR A 110 -11.67 16.37 -6.19
N LYS A 111 -12.05 15.88 -5.00
CA LYS A 111 -13.28 16.28 -4.31
C LYS A 111 -13.02 17.00 -2.97
N VAL A 112 -11.86 16.80 -2.36
CA VAL A 112 -11.53 17.41 -1.07
C VAL A 112 -10.42 18.46 -1.24
N LEU A 113 -9.22 18.05 -1.63
CA LEU A 113 -8.06 18.95 -1.71
C LEU A 113 -8.19 19.98 -2.83
N ASN A 114 -8.86 19.66 -3.93
CA ASN A 114 -9.19 20.63 -4.97
C ASN A 114 -9.99 21.82 -4.43
N ARG A 115 -10.91 21.58 -3.48
CA ARG A 115 -11.67 22.65 -2.82
C ARG A 115 -10.80 23.55 -1.94
N MET A 116 -9.62 23.08 -1.55
CA MET A 116 -8.61 23.83 -0.80
C MET A 116 -7.59 24.50 -1.73
N GLY A 117 -7.82 24.48 -3.05
CA GLY A 117 -6.96 25.13 -4.05
C GLY A 117 -5.76 24.29 -4.48
N MET A 118 -5.62 23.04 -4.05
CA MET A 118 -4.60 22.11 -4.54
C MET A 118 -5.07 21.45 -5.84
N THR A 119 -4.16 21.21 -6.77
CA THR A 119 -4.48 20.64 -8.09
C THR A 119 -3.63 19.40 -8.37
N ALA A 120 -4.13 18.50 -9.23
CA ALA A 120 -3.41 17.31 -9.62
C ALA A 120 -3.60 17.02 -11.11
N THR A 121 -2.53 16.58 -11.79
CA THR A 121 -2.57 15.99 -13.13
C THR A 121 -2.30 14.50 -13.02
N PHE A 122 -3.24 13.70 -13.52
CA PHE A 122 -3.15 12.25 -13.52
C PHE A 122 -2.51 11.76 -14.82
N VAL A 123 -1.42 10.99 -14.71
CA VAL A 123 -0.64 10.51 -15.86
C VAL A 123 -0.29 9.03 -15.71
N ASP A 124 0.03 8.36 -16.81
CA ASP A 124 0.64 7.05 -16.76
C ASP A 124 2.07 7.17 -16.19
N THR A 125 2.26 6.75 -14.95
CA THR A 125 3.57 6.81 -14.27
C THR A 125 4.54 5.71 -14.70
N SER A 126 4.14 4.79 -15.56
CA SER A 126 5.06 3.89 -16.26
C SER A 126 5.76 4.58 -17.45
N ASP A 127 5.25 5.75 -17.86
CA ASP A 127 5.84 6.60 -18.89
C ASP A 127 6.49 7.85 -18.26
N LEU A 128 7.83 7.89 -18.24
CA LEU A 128 8.58 9.00 -17.68
C LEU A 128 8.36 10.31 -18.45
N ALA A 129 8.14 10.24 -19.78
CA ALA A 129 7.89 11.41 -20.59
C ALA A 129 6.54 12.06 -20.26
N ALA A 130 5.52 11.25 -19.96
CA ALA A 130 4.22 11.73 -19.49
C ALA A 130 4.34 12.45 -18.14
N ILE A 131 5.15 11.93 -17.22
CA ILE A 131 5.44 12.61 -15.95
C ILE A 131 6.11 13.96 -16.20
N GLU A 132 7.18 14.00 -17.00
CA GLU A 132 7.94 15.23 -17.28
C GLU A 132 7.09 16.31 -17.98
N ALA A 133 6.21 15.90 -18.88
CA ALA A 133 5.29 16.82 -19.58
C ALA A 133 4.22 17.42 -18.65
N ALA A 134 3.84 16.72 -17.58
CA ALA A 134 2.84 17.18 -16.62
C ALA A 134 3.40 18.12 -15.53
N ILE A 135 4.73 18.24 -15.42
CA ILE A 135 5.39 19.11 -14.42
C ILE A 135 5.18 20.56 -14.80
N THR A 136 4.71 21.36 -13.84
CA THR A 136 4.55 22.82 -13.95
C THR A 136 5.40 23.51 -12.89
N GLU A 137 5.49 24.85 -12.92
CA GLU A 137 6.17 25.65 -11.88
C GLU A 137 5.54 25.49 -10.48
N ARG A 138 4.26 25.11 -10.43
CA ARG A 138 3.53 24.87 -9.18
C ARG A 138 3.64 23.44 -8.69
N THR A 139 4.22 22.53 -9.45
CA THR A 139 4.39 21.14 -9.04
C THR A 139 5.31 21.04 -7.84
N ARG A 140 4.89 20.27 -6.82
CA ARG A 140 5.68 20.05 -5.60
C ARG A 140 6.07 18.59 -5.41
N ALA A 141 5.22 17.69 -5.87
CA ALA A 141 5.50 16.26 -5.73
C ALA A 141 4.96 15.45 -6.91
N VAL A 142 5.59 14.30 -7.12
CA VAL A 142 5.10 13.20 -7.92
C VAL A 142 4.63 12.11 -6.96
N PHE A 143 3.36 11.70 -7.04
CA PHE A 143 2.76 10.62 -6.26
C PHE A 143 2.58 9.39 -7.14
N VAL A 144 3.27 8.31 -6.80
CA VAL A 144 3.31 7.08 -7.57
C VAL A 144 2.73 5.93 -6.76
N GLU A 145 1.75 5.22 -7.31
CA GLU A 145 1.32 3.90 -6.83
C GLU A 145 1.93 2.82 -7.73
N THR A 146 2.73 1.92 -7.17
CA THR A 146 3.41 0.88 -7.97
C THR A 146 3.64 -0.41 -7.19
N PRO A 147 3.19 -1.59 -7.72
CA PRO A 147 2.31 -1.74 -8.89
C PRO A 147 0.96 -1.04 -8.73
N THR A 148 0.38 -0.55 -9.82
CA THR A 148 -0.89 0.18 -9.79
C THR A 148 -2.09 -0.73 -9.52
N ASN A 149 -3.12 -0.20 -8.87
CA ASN A 149 -4.39 -0.88 -8.63
C ASN A 149 -5.48 -0.37 -9.60
N PRO A 150 -6.07 -1.20 -10.49
CA PRO A 150 -5.98 -2.66 -10.54
C PRO A 150 -5.09 -3.22 -11.66
N LEU A 151 -4.45 -2.41 -12.50
CA LEU A 151 -3.82 -2.88 -13.75
C LEU A 151 -2.40 -3.42 -13.59
N MET A 152 -1.84 -3.35 -12.40
CA MET A 152 -0.50 -3.87 -12.07
C MET A 152 0.64 -3.24 -12.90
N ALA A 153 0.45 -2.04 -13.47
CA ALA A 153 1.53 -1.32 -14.13
C ALA A 153 2.63 -0.94 -13.14
N VAL A 154 3.87 -1.02 -13.57
CA VAL A 154 5.04 -0.76 -12.72
C VAL A 154 5.78 0.49 -13.19
N ALA A 155 5.98 1.43 -12.27
CA ALA A 155 6.75 2.65 -12.51
C ALA A 155 8.24 2.43 -12.19
N ASP A 156 9.14 3.02 -12.98
CA ASP A 156 10.59 3.03 -12.72
C ASP A 156 10.93 4.07 -11.66
N LEU A 157 11.02 3.64 -10.40
CA LEU A 157 11.19 4.54 -9.27
C LEU A 157 12.53 5.29 -9.30
N GLU A 158 13.63 4.65 -9.72
CA GLU A 158 14.93 5.31 -9.81
C GLU A 158 14.94 6.42 -10.89
N ALA A 159 14.33 6.14 -12.04
CA ALA A 159 14.20 7.13 -13.11
C ALA A 159 13.34 8.33 -12.68
N ILE A 160 12.19 8.07 -12.03
CA ILE A 160 11.30 9.13 -11.51
C ILE A 160 11.99 9.93 -10.40
N ALA A 161 12.69 9.27 -9.47
CA ALA A 161 13.47 9.95 -8.42
C ALA A 161 14.55 10.86 -9.01
N GLY A 162 15.21 10.41 -10.08
CA GLY A 162 16.16 11.24 -10.85
C GLY A 162 15.51 12.50 -11.42
N THR A 163 14.33 12.39 -12.00
CA THR A 163 13.57 13.54 -12.52
C THR A 163 13.11 14.46 -11.39
N CYS A 164 12.56 13.92 -10.30
CA CYS A 164 12.16 14.71 -9.14
C CYS A 164 13.33 15.52 -8.57
N ARG A 165 14.49 14.89 -8.41
CA ARG A 165 15.71 15.56 -7.92
C ARG A 165 16.16 16.69 -8.82
N ARG A 166 16.18 16.50 -10.13
CA ARG A 166 16.55 17.56 -11.10
C ARG A 166 15.59 18.74 -11.06
N ARG A 167 14.33 18.50 -10.74
CA ARG A 167 13.26 19.51 -10.72
C ARG A 167 12.98 20.09 -9.33
N GLY A 168 13.66 19.63 -8.28
CA GLY A 168 13.41 20.04 -6.89
C GLY A 168 12.06 19.60 -6.35
N LEU A 169 11.51 18.48 -6.87
CA LEU A 169 10.22 17.89 -6.46
C LEU A 169 10.44 16.76 -5.45
N LYS A 170 9.40 16.45 -4.68
CA LYS A 170 9.36 15.29 -3.82
C LYS A 170 8.76 14.08 -4.55
N LEU A 171 9.34 12.89 -4.34
CA LEU A 171 8.77 11.63 -4.77
C LEU A 171 8.08 10.94 -3.60
N VAL A 172 6.76 10.75 -3.72
CA VAL A 172 5.93 10.00 -2.77
C VAL A 172 5.51 8.70 -3.42
N VAL A 173 5.74 7.58 -2.76
CA VAL A 173 5.41 6.25 -3.29
C VAL A 173 4.42 5.54 -2.37
N ASP A 174 3.28 5.13 -2.92
CA ASP A 174 2.39 4.16 -2.27
C ASP A 174 2.91 2.74 -2.57
N ASN A 175 3.48 2.11 -1.55
CA ASN A 175 4.11 0.78 -1.63
C ASN A 175 3.22 -0.31 -1.00
N THR A 176 1.91 -0.09 -0.95
CA THR A 176 0.95 -0.99 -0.28
C THR A 176 1.00 -2.42 -0.82
N PHE A 177 1.15 -2.62 -2.14
CA PHE A 177 1.07 -3.94 -2.76
C PHE A 177 2.30 -4.81 -2.55
N LEU A 178 3.48 -4.21 -2.54
CA LEU A 178 4.72 -4.95 -2.36
C LEU A 178 5.19 -5.03 -0.91
N SER A 179 4.76 -4.10 -0.07
CA SER A 179 5.24 -3.94 1.30
C SER A 179 6.77 -3.75 1.38
N PRO A 180 7.35 -3.39 2.53
CA PRO A 180 8.80 -3.31 2.67
C PRO A 180 9.49 -4.67 2.51
N TYR A 181 8.73 -5.76 2.52
CA TYR A 181 9.30 -7.09 2.31
C TYR A 181 9.83 -7.26 0.87
N TRP A 182 9.06 -6.85 -0.14
CA TRP A 182 9.47 -6.98 -1.54
C TRP A 182 10.12 -5.73 -2.12
N GLN A 183 9.74 -4.53 -1.71
CA GLN A 183 10.26 -3.28 -2.27
C GLN A 183 10.49 -2.24 -1.19
N ASN A 184 11.62 -1.49 -1.28
CA ASN A 184 11.94 -0.37 -0.40
C ASN A 184 12.17 0.90 -1.24
N PRO A 185 11.12 1.69 -1.50
CA PRO A 185 11.20 2.86 -2.38
C PRO A 185 12.17 3.94 -1.89
N LEU A 186 12.40 4.08 -0.58
CA LEU A 186 13.39 5.03 -0.06
C LEU A 186 14.81 4.73 -0.56
N LEU A 187 15.16 3.44 -0.71
CA LEU A 187 16.44 3.03 -1.26
C LEU A 187 16.56 3.31 -2.76
N LEU A 188 15.44 3.51 -3.45
CA LEU A 188 15.34 3.85 -4.87
C LEU A 188 15.20 5.37 -5.10
N GLY A 189 15.28 6.16 -4.03
CA GLY A 189 15.29 7.61 -4.08
C GLY A 189 13.97 8.31 -3.82
N ALA A 190 12.95 7.61 -3.30
CA ALA A 190 11.73 8.24 -2.81
C ALA A 190 12.02 9.10 -1.57
N ASP A 191 11.27 10.19 -1.39
CA ASP A 191 11.32 11.04 -0.20
C ASP A 191 10.36 10.58 0.90
N LEU A 192 9.18 10.09 0.50
CA LEU A 192 8.15 9.56 1.38
C LEU A 192 7.56 8.27 0.82
N VAL A 193 7.30 7.32 1.69
CA VAL A 193 6.60 6.08 1.37
C VAL A 193 5.33 5.99 2.19
N VAL A 194 4.22 5.67 1.53
CA VAL A 194 2.90 5.51 2.15
C VAL A 194 2.47 4.06 2.05
N HIS A 195 1.79 3.57 3.07
CA HIS A 195 1.13 2.27 3.07
C HIS A 195 -0.29 2.35 3.61
N SER A 196 -1.22 1.71 2.93
CA SER A 196 -2.41 1.21 3.60
C SER A 196 -2.02 -0.04 4.40
N ALA A 197 -1.71 0.15 5.69
CA ALA A 197 -1.30 -0.96 6.56
C ALA A 197 -2.45 -1.94 6.86
N THR A 198 -3.67 -1.58 6.50
CA THR A 198 -4.86 -2.43 6.44
C THR A 198 -4.65 -3.70 5.62
N LYS A 199 -3.72 -3.67 4.64
CA LYS A 199 -3.48 -4.70 3.63
C LYS A 199 -2.45 -5.73 4.12
N TYR A 200 -1.44 -6.04 3.34
CA TYR A 200 -0.42 -7.06 3.65
C TYR A 200 0.27 -6.88 5.01
N LEU A 201 0.42 -5.64 5.49
CA LEU A 201 1.07 -5.38 6.78
C LEU A 201 0.23 -5.91 7.95
N GLY A 202 -1.06 -5.61 7.99
CA GLY A 202 -2.00 -6.23 8.94
C GLY A 202 -2.21 -7.71 8.62
N GLY A 203 -2.60 -8.01 7.40
CA GLY A 203 -2.62 -9.33 6.79
C GLY A 203 -3.70 -10.29 7.31
N HIS A 204 -4.59 -9.86 8.23
CA HIS A 204 -5.58 -10.71 8.87
C HIS A 204 -7.01 -10.14 8.82
N SER A 205 -7.23 -9.13 7.98
CA SER A 205 -8.56 -8.49 7.76
C SER A 205 -9.22 -7.93 9.04
N ASP A 206 -8.41 -7.61 10.07
CA ASP A 206 -8.85 -7.27 11.43
C ASP A 206 -8.45 -5.85 11.89
N VAL A 207 -7.70 -5.10 11.07
CA VAL A 207 -7.23 -3.75 11.40
C VAL A 207 -7.31 -2.81 10.20
N VAL A 208 -7.71 -1.56 10.46
CA VAL A 208 -7.62 -0.46 9.49
C VAL A 208 -6.53 0.49 9.96
N ALA A 209 -5.48 0.65 9.15
CA ALA A 209 -4.33 1.47 9.51
C ALA A 209 -3.63 2.07 8.28
N GLY A 210 -2.86 3.14 8.49
CA GLY A 210 -1.96 3.73 7.51
C GLY A 210 -0.60 4.03 8.10
N LEU A 211 0.42 4.04 7.27
CA LEU A 211 1.78 4.37 7.67
C LEU A 211 2.41 5.31 6.64
N VAL A 212 3.20 6.26 7.11
CA VAL A 212 4.09 7.09 6.29
C VAL A 212 5.50 6.95 6.83
N VAL A 213 6.47 6.76 5.93
CA VAL A 213 7.90 6.72 6.28
C VAL A 213 8.64 7.78 5.48
N SER A 214 9.53 8.53 6.12
CA SER A 214 10.34 9.58 5.52
C SER A 214 11.79 9.18 5.32
N ALA A 215 12.40 9.71 4.26
CA ALA A 215 13.83 9.55 3.98
C ALA A 215 14.71 10.41 4.89
N THR A 216 14.18 11.52 5.44
CA THR A 216 14.91 12.46 6.29
C THR A 216 14.16 12.74 7.59
N ASP A 217 14.88 13.21 8.60
CA ASP A 217 14.29 13.56 9.88
C ASP A 217 13.38 14.78 9.76
N GLU A 218 13.72 15.77 8.93
CA GLU A 218 12.93 16.98 8.70
C GLU A 218 11.55 16.66 8.12
N LEU A 219 11.49 15.86 7.04
CA LEU A 219 10.22 15.40 6.48
C LEU A 219 9.42 14.57 7.48
N GLY A 220 10.12 13.77 8.28
CA GLY A 220 9.50 12.98 9.34
C GLY A 220 8.84 13.84 10.41
N GLU A 221 9.49 14.93 10.82
CA GLU A 221 8.91 15.91 11.75
C GLU A 221 7.68 16.61 11.17
N GLU A 222 7.72 17.01 9.89
CA GLU A 222 6.58 17.63 9.20
C GLU A 222 5.39 16.67 9.13
N VAL A 223 5.60 15.40 8.77
CA VAL A 223 4.55 14.37 8.75
C VAL A 223 3.98 14.13 10.14
N HIS A 224 4.85 14.04 11.16
CA HIS A 224 4.43 13.86 12.54
C HIS A 224 3.64 15.08 13.06
N PHE A 225 4.05 16.28 12.66
CA PHE A 225 3.28 17.49 12.98
C PHE A 225 1.86 17.38 12.38
N MET A 226 1.72 17.00 11.12
CA MET A 226 0.41 16.79 10.49
C MET A 226 -0.40 15.69 11.18
N GLN A 227 0.24 14.57 11.54
CA GLN A 227 -0.41 13.46 12.27
C GLN A 227 -1.07 13.98 13.57
N LYS A 228 -0.32 14.69 14.41
CA LYS A 228 -0.84 15.18 15.70
C LYS A 228 -1.80 16.36 15.56
N ALA A 229 -1.57 17.27 14.61
CA ALA A 229 -2.38 18.45 14.41
C ALA A 229 -3.77 18.12 13.84
N MET A 230 -3.83 17.20 12.85
CA MET A 230 -5.07 16.71 12.26
C MET A 230 -5.74 15.63 13.11
N GLY A 231 -5.00 15.00 14.02
CA GLY A 231 -5.52 13.98 14.94
C GLY A 231 -5.76 12.62 14.32
N GLY A 232 -5.22 12.35 13.11
CA GLY A 232 -5.41 11.10 12.37
C GLY A 232 -4.60 9.91 12.91
N ILE A 233 -4.29 9.87 14.19
CA ILE A 233 -3.44 8.88 14.85
C ILE A 233 -4.03 7.46 14.84
N LEU A 234 -3.16 6.45 14.83
CA LEU A 234 -3.54 5.06 15.10
C LEU A 234 -3.66 4.81 16.62
N GLY A 235 -4.69 4.10 17.05
CA GLY A 235 -4.89 3.71 18.44
C GLY A 235 -3.86 2.68 18.94
N PRO A 236 -3.65 2.58 20.27
CA PRO A 236 -2.67 1.62 20.81
C PRO A 236 -3.01 0.16 20.53
N GLN A 237 -4.28 -0.23 20.60
CA GLN A 237 -4.71 -1.59 20.30
C GLN A 237 -4.46 -1.96 18.83
N ASP A 238 -4.82 -1.06 17.89
CA ASP A 238 -4.60 -1.27 16.46
C ASP A 238 -3.10 -1.26 16.13
N SER A 239 -2.30 -0.43 16.82
CA SER A 239 -0.84 -0.43 16.70
C SER A 239 -0.24 -1.79 17.10
N TRP A 240 -0.76 -2.38 18.18
CA TRP A 240 -0.32 -3.71 18.64
C TRP A 240 -0.75 -4.82 17.68
N LEU A 241 -1.99 -4.81 17.17
CA LEU A 241 -2.47 -5.75 16.17
C LEU A 241 -1.62 -5.68 14.89
N LEU A 242 -1.31 -4.46 14.43
CA LEU A 242 -0.50 -4.27 13.25
C LEU A 242 0.93 -4.80 13.46
N MET A 243 1.56 -4.54 14.62
CA MET A 243 2.86 -5.14 14.93
C MET A 243 2.82 -6.66 14.94
N ARG A 244 1.73 -7.25 15.47
CA ARG A 244 1.53 -8.70 15.45
C ARG A 244 1.42 -9.23 14.03
N GLY A 245 0.70 -8.54 13.13
CA GLY A 245 0.62 -8.86 11.71
C GLY A 245 1.98 -8.80 11.01
N ILE A 246 2.77 -7.77 11.28
CA ILE A 246 4.10 -7.58 10.69
C ILE A 246 5.04 -8.75 11.02
N LYS A 247 4.96 -9.35 12.20
CA LYS A 247 5.82 -10.48 12.60
C LYS A 247 5.73 -11.71 11.67
N THR A 248 4.63 -11.88 10.96
CA THR A 248 4.44 -12.97 9.98
C THR A 248 4.51 -12.47 8.53
N LEU A 249 4.93 -11.23 8.30
CA LEU A 249 4.92 -10.62 6.97
C LEU A 249 5.74 -11.44 5.97
N SER A 250 6.96 -11.86 6.31
CA SER A 250 7.85 -12.59 5.41
C SER A 250 7.20 -13.89 4.90
N VAL A 251 6.80 -14.77 5.79
CA VAL A 251 6.19 -16.08 5.43
C VAL A 251 4.88 -15.91 4.68
N ARG A 252 4.10 -14.86 4.97
CA ARG A 252 2.87 -14.57 4.23
C ARG A 252 3.17 -14.05 2.82
N MET A 253 4.06 -13.08 2.69
CA MET A 253 4.40 -12.48 1.38
C MET A 253 5.02 -13.52 0.44
N GLU A 254 5.86 -14.42 0.93
CA GLU A 254 6.40 -15.53 0.14
C GLU A 254 5.30 -16.47 -0.35
N LYS A 255 4.37 -16.86 0.53
CA LYS A 255 3.28 -17.75 0.16
C LYS A 255 2.28 -17.09 -0.79
N HIS A 256 1.94 -15.82 -0.55
CA HIS A 256 1.11 -15.03 -1.48
C HIS A 256 1.72 -14.98 -2.88
N GLU A 257 3.02 -14.67 -2.98
CA GLU A 257 3.70 -14.62 -4.28
C GLU A 257 3.81 -15.98 -4.93
N GLN A 258 4.17 -17.02 -4.19
CA GLN A 258 4.23 -18.38 -4.72
C GLN A 258 2.90 -18.76 -5.37
N ASN A 259 1.81 -18.59 -4.67
CA ASN A 259 0.47 -18.88 -5.17
C ASN A 259 0.10 -17.98 -6.37
N ALA A 260 0.40 -16.68 -6.29
CA ALA A 260 0.09 -15.73 -7.36
C ALA A 260 0.85 -16.04 -8.65
N ARG A 261 2.14 -16.38 -8.57
CA ARG A 261 2.93 -16.79 -9.74
C ARG A 261 2.36 -18.01 -10.43
N GLU A 262 1.97 -19.01 -9.65
CA GLU A 262 1.41 -20.24 -10.16
C GLU A 262 0.04 -20.00 -10.79
N LEU A 263 -0.84 -19.27 -10.10
CA LEU A 263 -2.15 -18.92 -10.62
C LEU A 263 -2.06 -18.04 -11.88
N ALA A 264 -1.18 -17.02 -11.89
CA ALA A 264 -1.04 -16.14 -13.04
C ALA A 264 -0.63 -16.93 -14.31
N ARG A 265 0.36 -17.82 -14.21
CA ARG A 265 0.75 -18.68 -15.32
C ARG A 265 -0.36 -19.62 -15.76
N TRP A 266 -1.05 -20.23 -14.82
CA TRP A 266 -2.16 -21.11 -15.11
C TRP A 266 -3.33 -20.37 -15.77
N LEU A 267 -3.69 -19.17 -15.29
CA LEU A 267 -4.74 -18.33 -15.87
C LEU A 267 -4.46 -18.00 -17.36
N THR A 268 -3.20 -17.84 -17.78
CA THR A 268 -2.87 -17.60 -19.20
C THR A 268 -3.19 -18.79 -20.10
N THR A 269 -3.40 -19.99 -19.53
CA THR A 269 -3.73 -21.20 -20.31
C THR A 269 -5.23 -21.41 -20.48
N LEU A 270 -6.07 -20.62 -19.79
CA LEU A 270 -7.51 -20.78 -19.83
C LEU A 270 -8.14 -20.04 -21.02
N PRO A 271 -8.98 -20.71 -21.86
CA PRO A 271 -9.59 -20.07 -23.01
C PRO A 271 -10.60 -18.97 -22.64
N GLU A 272 -11.11 -18.99 -21.41
CA GLU A 272 -12.04 -17.98 -20.86
C GLU A 272 -11.32 -16.68 -20.47
N VAL A 273 -9.98 -16.71 -20.32
CA VAL A 273 -9.15 -15.58 -19.91
C VAL A 273 -8.48 -14.94 -21.12
N ARG A 274 -8.74 -13.66 -21.34
CA ARG A 274 -8.17 -12.89 -22.46
C ARG A 274 -6.78 -12.34 -22.19
N LYS A 275 -6.58 -11.89 -20.94
CA LYS A 275 -5.33 -11.24 -20.52
C LYS A 275 -5.13 -11.39 -19.03
N VAL A 276 -3.90 -11.57 -18.61
CA VAL A 276 -3.50 -11.58 -17.19
C VAL A 276 -2.54 -10.42 -16.94
N HIS A 277 -2.81 -9.64 -15.91
CA HIS A 277 -1.98 -8.54 -15.44
C HIS A 277 -1.28 -8.99 -14.16
N TYR A 278 -0.02 -9.35 -14.27
CA TYR A 278 0.83 -9.74 -13.15
C TYR A 278 2.29 -9.43 -13.46
N PRO A 279 2.96 -8.58 -12.66
CA PRO A 279 4.34 -8.13 -12.96
C PRO A 279 5.38 -9.26 -13.01
N GLY A 280 5.05 -10.43 -12.46
CA GLY A 280 5.90 -11.62 -12.47
C GLY A 280 5.79 -12.51 -13.72
N LEU A 281 4.96 -12.16 -14.70
CA LEU A 281 4.94 -12.79 -16.03
C LEU A 281 5.99 -12.14 -16.93
N GLU A 282 6.74 -12.94 -17.69
CA GLU A 282 7.84 -12.44 -18.53
C GLU A 282 7.38 -11.55 -19.68
N ASP A 283 6.14 -11.71 -20.12
CA ASP A 283 5.48 -10.89 -21.15
C ASP A 283 4.85 -9.60 -20.61
N HIS A 284 4.92 -9.36 -19.28
CA HIS A 284 4.46 -8.11 -18.69
C HIS A 284 5.33 -6.94 -19.19
N PRO A 285 4.74 -5.81 -19.67
CA PRO A 285 5.50 -4.71 -20.28
C PRO A 285 6.64 -4.17 -19.41
N GLN A 286 6.45 -4.14 -18.10
CA GLN A 286 7.44 -3.63 -17.13
C GLN A 286 8.11 -4.75 -16.32
N TYR A 287 8.14 -6.01 -16.81
CA TYR A 287 8.77 -7.13 -16.09
C TYR A 287 10.24 -6.84 -15.70
N ALA A 288 11.02 -6.28 -16.63
CA ALA A 288 12.42 -5.97 -16.39
C ALA A 288 12.61 -4.92 -15.28
N ILE A 289 11.72 -3.90 -15.23
CA ILE A 289 11.71 -2.87 -14.17
C ILE A 289 11.35 -3.52 -12.83
N ALA A 290 10.26 -4.26 -12.78
CA ALA A 290 9.81 -4.94 -11.56
C ALA A 290 10.90 -5.85 -10.98
N LYS A 291 11.54 -6.66 -11.83
CA LYS A 291 12.63 -7.57 -11.44
C LYS A 291 13.89 -6.84 -10.94
N ARG A 292 14.17 -5.63 -11.44
CA ARG A 292 15.33 -4.85 -11.03
C ARG A 292 15.11 -4.17 -9.69
N GLN A 293 13.94 -3.58 -9.46
CA GLN A 293 13.68 -2.71 -8.32
C GLN A 293 13.05 -3.40 -7.11
N ALA A 294 12.52 -4.62 -7.30
CA ALA A 294 11.87 -5.38 -6.23
C ALA A 294 12.48 -6.79 -6.10
N ARG A 295 12.39 -7.36 -4.90
CA ARG A 295 12.83 -8.72 -4.60
C ARG A 295 11.79 -9.78 -4.97
N GLY A 296 10.55 -9.36 -5.24
CA GLY A 296 9.42 -10.20 -5.63
C GLY A 296 8.33 -9.39 -6.33
N PHE A 297 7.27 -10.06 -6.76
CA PHE A 297 6.21 -9.48 -7.59
C PHE A 297 4.86 -9.36 -6.85
N GLY A 298 4.82 -9.83 -5.58
CA GLY A 298 3.64 -9.75 -4.73
C GLY A 298 2.51 -10.72 -5.06
N GLY A 299 1.40 -10.58 -4.32
CA GLY A 299 0.25 -11.49 -4.36
C GLY A 299 -0.97 -10.98 -5.13
N MET A 300 -0.86 -9.88 -5.90
CA MET A 300 -1.99 -9.30 -6.62
C MET A 300 -2.00 -9.70 -8.09
N ILE A 301 -3.15 -10.18 -8.57
CA ILE A 301 -3.38 -10.49 -9.99
C ILE A 301 -4.64 -9.75 -10.44
N SER A 302 -4.63 -9.24 -11.66
CA SER A 302 -5.88 -8.90 -12.36
C SER A 302 -5.94 -9.67 -13.67
N PHE A 303 -7.15 -10.04 -14.09
CA PHE A 303 -7.32 -10.72 -15.37
C PHE A 303 -8.63 -10.31 -16.04
N GLU A 304 -8.60 -10.32 -17.37
CA GLU A 304 -9.74 -9.96 -18.20
C GLU A 304 -10.42 -11.23 -18.72
N LEU A 305 -11.73 -11.31 -18.51
CA LEU A 305 -12.57 -12.37 -19.05
C LEU A 305 -13.15 -11.99 -20.43
N ALA A 306 -13.89 -12.90 -21.04
CA ALA A 306 -14.49 -12.68 -22.36
C ALA A 306 -15.42 -11.46 -22.38
N ASP A 307 -16.26 -11.32 -21.33
CA ASP A 307 -17.23 -10.24 -21.13
C ASP A 307 -17.60 -10.10 -19.66
N GLY A 308 -18.38 -9.06 -19.32
CA GLY A 308 -18.85 -8.79 -17.97
C GLY A 308 -19.80 -9.88 -17.43
N ALA A 309 -20.60 -10.52 -18.28
CA ALA A 309 -21.49 -11.61 -17.85
C ALA A 309 -20.70 -12.84 -17.39
N THR A 310 -19.57 -13.13 -18.03
CA THR A 310 -18.65 -14.19 -17.60
C THR A 310 -17.97 -13.82 -16.27
N ALA A 311 -17.62 -12.54 -16.08
CA ALA A 311 -17.08 -12.07 -14.81
C ALA A 311 -18.11 -12.20 -13.68
N ASP A 312 -19.36 -11.78 -13.91
CA ASP A 312 -20.42 -11.89 -12.91
C ASP A 312 -20.69 -13.36 -12.55
N ARG A 313 -20.79 -14.26 -13.55
CA ARG A 313 -20.97 -15.70 -13.30
C ARG A 313 -19.83 -16.30 -12.47
N LEU A 314 -18.59 -15.93 -12.75
CA LEU A 314 -17.43 -16.35 -11.95
C LEU A 314 -17.64 -15.90 -10.51
N LEU A 315 -17.83 -14.60 -10.28
CA LEU A 315 -17.93 -14.00 -8.95
C LEU A 315 -19.08 -14.57 -8.10
N ASP A 316 -20.20 -14.88 -8.73
CA ASP A 316 -21.40 -15.42 -8.05
C ASP A 316 -21.27 -16.89 -7.63
N ARG A 317 -20.33 -17.63 -8.23
CA ARG A 317 -20.22 -19.09 -8.03
C ARG A 317 -19.03 -19.53 -7.18
N LEU A 318 -18.11 -18.62 -6.87
CA LEU A 318 -16.96 -18.95 -6.04
C LEU A 318 -17.37 -19.43 -4.64
N GLN A 319 -16.65 -20.39 -4.11
CA GLN A 319 -16.93 -21.04 -2.80
C GLN A 319 -15.77 -20.88 -1.81
N VAL A 320 -14.54 -20.79 -2.28
CA VAL A 320 -13.33 -20.62 -1.48
C VAL A 320 -12.86 -19.16 -1.54
N ILE A 321 -12.74 -18.62 -2.75
CA ILE A 321 -12.33 -17.23 -2.98
C ILE A 321 -13.51 -16.32 -2.64
N THR A 322 -13.34 -15.42 -1.69
CA THR A 322 -14.41 -14.56 -1.20
C THR A 322 -14.59 -13.33 -2.09
N LEU A 323 -15.84 -13.09 -2.54
CA LEU A 323 -16.21 -11.82 -3.20
C LEU A 323 -16.26 -10.72 -2.16
N ALA A 324 -15.23 -9.89 -2.12
CA ALA A 324 -15.13 -8.77 -1.18
C ALA A 324 -14.23 -7.65 -1.70
N ILE A 325 -14.45 -6.44 -1.20
CA ILE A 325 -13.50 -5.34 -1.34
C ILE A 325 -12.32 -5.55 -0.37
N SER A 326 -11.20 -4.89 -0.58
CA SER A 326 -9.94 -5.04 0.14
C SER A 326 -8.99 -6.02 -0.53
N LEU A 327 -7.88 -6.33 0.12
CA LEU A 327 -6.81 -7.21 -0.37
C LEU A 327 -5.76 -7.47 0.74
N GLY A 328 -4.86 -8.40 0.48
CA GLY A 328 -3.66 -8.59 1.31
C GLY A 328 -3.89 -9.31 2.63
N GLY A 329 -5.11 -9.84 2.87
CA GLY A 329 -5.39 -10.79 3.92
C GLY A 329 -4.86 -12.18 3.59
N VAL A 330 -4.81 -13.06 4.59
CA VAL A 330 -4.40 -14.47 4.41
C VAL A 330 -5.39 -15.24 3.53
N GLU A 331 -6.64 -14.83 3.49
CA GLU A 331 -7.69 -15.35 2.61
C GLU A 331 -7.64 -14.70 1.21
N SER A 332 -8.00 -15.46 0.19
CA SER A 332 -8.14 -14.96 -1.18
C SER A 332 -9.41 -14.13 -1.35
N LEU A 333 -9.26 -12.91 -1.86
CA LEU A 333 -10.36 -11.97 -2.13
C LEU A 333 -10.40 -11.60 -3.61
N ILE A 334 -11.61 -11.54 -4.18
CA ILE A 334 -11.82 -11.17 -5.58
C ILE A 334 -12.87 -10.05 -5.69
N CYS A 335 -12.74 -9.18 -6.69
CA CYS A 335 -13.77 -8.19 -7.01
C CYS A 335 -13.68 -7.74 -8.47
N CYS A 336 -14.74 -7.11 -8.97
CA CYS A 336 -14.73 -6.33 -10.21
C CYS A 336 -14.44 -4.86 -9.85
N PRO A 337 -13.24 -4.31 -10.15
CA PRO A 337 -12.87 -2.96 -9.77
C PRO A 337 -13.80 -1.88 -10.29
N ALA A 338 -14.29 -2.01 -11.54
CA ALA A 338 -15.21 -1.06 -12.15
C ALA A 338 -16.53 -0.93 -11.36
N LYS A 339 -17.00 -2.03 -10.74
CA LYS A 339 -18.25 -2.07 -9.96
C LYS A 339 -18.04 -1.78 -8.46
N THR A 340 -16.80 -1.73 -7.99
CA THR A 340 -16.49 -1.65 -6.55
C THR A 340 -15.48 -0.54 -6.21
N THR A 341 -14.20 -0.85 -6.20
CA THR A 341 -13.13 0.04 -5.67
C THR A 341 -12.91 1.30 -6.51
N HIS A 342 -13.28 1.29 -7.78
CA HIS A 342 -13.15 2.41 -8.72
C HIS A 342 -14.50 2.96 -9.18
N ALA A 343 -15.62 2.46 -8.66
CA ALA A 343 -16.99 2.89 -9.05
C ALA A 343 -17.26 4.40 -8.85
N SER A 344 -16.45 5.10 -8.06
CA SER A 344 -16.53 6.54 -7.85
C SER A 344 -15.87 7.37 -8.95
N MET A 345 -15.13 6.74 -9.88
CA MET A 345 -14.52 7.40 -11.03
C MET A 345 -15.54 7.47 -12.18
N PRO A 346 -15.50 8.52 -13.03
CA PRO A 346 -16.35 8.60 -14.21
C PRO A 346 -16.14 7.39 -15.15
N ALA A 347 -17.24 6.88 -15.71
CA ALA A 347 -17.20 5.68 -16.58
C ALA A 347 -16.26 5.86 -17.79
N GLU A 348 -16.23 7.08 -18.37
CA GLU A 348 -15.34 7.40 -19.49
C GLU A 348 -13.86 7.31 -19.09
N VAL A 349 -13.51 7.73 -17.86
CA VAL A 349 -12.15 7.64 -17.33
C VAL A 349 -11.78 6.17 -17.14
N LEU A 350 -12.66 5.36 -16.55
CA LEU A 350 -12.44 3.93 -16.37
C LEU A 350 -12.24 3.21 -17.71
N ALA A 351 -13.10 3.52 -18.70
CA ALA A 351 -12.99 2.94 -20.04
C ALA A 351 -11.67 3.33 -20.72
N GLY A 352 -11.27 4.60 -20.61
CA GLY A 352 -9.97 5.09 -21.14
C GLY A 352 -8.75 4.43 -20.49
N LEU A 353 -8.87 4.00 -19.23
CA LEU A 353 -7.85 3.25 -18.50
C LEU A 353 -7.90 1.73 -18.77
N GLY A 354 -8.91 1.22 -19.46
CA GLY A 354 -9.11 -0.22 -19.66
C GLY A 354 -9.71 -0.94 -18.45
N ILE A 355 -10.25 -0.21 -17.47
CA ILE A 355 -10.90 -0.77 -16.28
C ILE A 355 -12.37 -0.98 -16.61
N THR A 356 -12.71 -2.17 -17.11
CA THR A 356 -14.05 -2.52 -17.58
C THR A 356 -14.71 -3.54 -16.66
N ASP A 357 -15.99 -3.85 -16.92
CA ASP A 357 -16.77 -4.85 -16.18
C ASP A 357 -16.27 -6.30 -16.35
N ARG A 358 -15.45 -6.57 -17.38
CA ARG A 358 -14.79 -7.87 -17.61
C ARG A 358 -13.48 -8.05 -16.84
N LEU A 359 -12.96 -6.97 -16.24
CA LEU A 359 -11.73 -7.01 -15.45
C LEU A 359 -12.08 -7.44 -14.01
N VAL A 360 -11.44 -8.50 -13.54
CA VAL A 360 -11.50 -8.93 -12.14
C VAL A 360 -10.12 -8.81 -11.50
N ARG A 361 -10.09 -8.41 -10.22
CA ARG A 361 -8.88 -8.32 -9.41
C ARG A 361 -8.92 -9.35 -8.31
N LEU A 362 -7.90 -10.19 -8.25
CA LEU A 362 -7.69 -11.25 -7.26
C LEU A 362 -6.54 -10.89 -6.33
N SER A 363 -6.82 -10.76 -5.05
CA SER A 363 -5.83 -10.78 -3.98
C SER A 363 -5.62 -12.23 -3.59
N VAL A 364 -4.50 -12.80 -3.99
CA VAL A 364 -4.23 -14.22 -3.75
C VAL A 364 -3.81 -14.43 -2.31
N GLY A 365 -4.50 -15.31 -1.60
CA GLY A 365 -4.24 -15.69 -0.23
C GLY A 365 -3.17 -16.80 -0.10
N ILE A 366 -3.14 -17.41 1.09
CA ILE A 366 -2.16 -18.44 1.42
C ILE A 366 -2.76 -19.87 1.42
N GLU A 367 -3.96 -20.03 0.89
CA GLU A 367 -4.64 -21.33 0.73
C GLU A 367 -3.82 -22.25 -0.17
N HIS A 368 -4.23 -23.54 -0.26
CA HIS A 368 -3.63 -24.45 -1.22
C HIS A 368 -3.97 -24.00 -2.65
N VAL A 369 -2.97 -23.83 -3.50
CA VAL A 369 -3.15 -23.25 -4.83
C VAL A 369 -4.08 -24.04 -5.73
N ASP A 370 -4.13 -25.38 -5.59
CA ASP A 370 -5.02 -26.20 -6.39
C ASP A 370 -6.49 -26.03 -6.00
N ASP A 371 -6.79 -25.76 -4.73
CA ASP A 371 -8.16 -25.43 -4.30
C ASP A 371 -8.61 -24.10 -4.95
N LEU A 372 -7.74 -23.12 -5.01
CA LEU A 372 -8.02 -21.85 -5.70
C LEU A 372 -8.26 -22.03 -7.20
N LYS A 373 -7.45 -22.90 -7.87
CA LYS A 373 -7.66 -23.24 -9.29
C LYS A 373 -9.01 -23.93 -9.52
N GLN A 374 -9.34 -24.90 -8.65
CA GLN A 374 -10.60 -25.63 -8.74
C GLN A 374 -11.78 -24.69 -8.55
N ASP A 375 -11.70 -23.77 -7.58
CA ASP A 375 -12.76 -22.79 -7.32
C ASP A 375 -12.98 -21.83 -8.52
N ILE A 376 -11.91 -21.35 -9.14
CA ILE A 376 -12.00 -20.56 -10.37
C ILE A 376 -12.61 -21.37 -11.52
N LEU A 377 -12.19 -22.61 -11.73
CA LEU A 377 -12.74 -23.46 -12.80
C LEU A 377 -14.22 -23.73 -12.63
N GLN A 378 -14.65 -24.11 -11.43
CA GLN A 378 -16.07 -24.35 -11.17
C GLN A 378 -16.90 -23.06 -11.30
N GLY A 379 -16.34 -21.93 -10.90
CA GLY A 379 -16.99 -20.62 -11.08
C GLY A 379 -17.20 -20.27 -12.56
N LEU A 380 -16.18 -20.51 -13.40
CA LEU A 380 -16.25 -20.27 -14.84
C LEU A 380 -17.20 -21.22 -15.59
N ARG A 381 -17.15 -22.52 -15.27
CA ARG A 381 -17.78 -23.59 -16.06
C ARG A 381 -19.04 -24.22 -15.42
N GLY A 382 -19.25 -24.02 -14.12
CA GLY A 382 -20.21 -24.75 -13.34
C GLY A 382 -19.68 -26.09 -12.83
N HIS A 383 -20.40 -26.74 -11.93
CA HIS A 383 -20.09 -28.11 -11.53
C HIS A 383 -20.27 -29.03 -12.75
N ALA A 384 -19.26 -29.85 -13.05
CA ALA A 384 -19.35 -30.93 -14.05
C ALA A 384 -20.32 -32.03 -13.58
#